data_4bb1c0648c103d4fb02c11d45b0709fd
#
_entry.id   4bb1c0648c103d4fb02c11d45b0709fd
#
_cell.length_a   1.000
_cell.length_b   1.000
_cell.length_c   1.000
_cell.angle_alpha   90.00
_cell.angle_beta   90.00
_cell.angle_gamma   90.00
#
_symmetry.space_group_name_H-M   'P 1'
#
loop_
_entity.id
_entity.type
_entity.pdbx_description
1 polymer ?
#
loop_
_entity_poly.entity_id
_entity_poly.type
_entity_poly.pdbx_seq_one_letter_code
_entity_poly.pdbx_strand_id
1 'polypeptide(L)'
;IQKALDATYDCLPGLISGSDDLTGSNGTGLARSTAFTADDRAGRYLHYGVREHAMGAALVGMALHGGTLPISGTFFVFSDYMRPSIRLAAL
;
A
#
# COMPACT_ATOMS: atom_id res chain seq x y z
N ILE A 1 1.92 -12.28 -5.02
CA ILE A 1 2.39 -10.88 -4.86
C ILE A 1 3.52 -10.76 -3.85
N GLN A 2 3.44 -11.41 -2.67
CA GLN A 2 4.42 -11.32 -1.60
C GLN A 2 5.86 -11.64 -2.05
N LYS A 3 6.05 -12.72 -2.81
CA LYS A 3 7.37 -13.09 -3.37
C LYS A 3 7.95 -12.02 -4.30
N ALA A 4 7.11 -11.37 -5.09
CA ALA A 4 7.53 -10.30 -5.99
C ALA A 4 7.93 -9.04 -5.20
N LEU A 5 7.13 -8.67 -4.19
CA LEU A 5 7.45 -7.56 -3.29
C LEU A 5 8.77 -7.83 -2.54
N ASP A 6 8.96 -9.05 -2.03
CA ASP A 6 10.17 -9.43 -1.33
C ASP A 6 11.42 -9.33 -2.20
N ALA A 7 11.32 -9.79 -3.45
CA ALA A 7 12.42 -9.73 -4.41
C ALA A 7 12.80 -8.29 -4.83
N THR A 8 11.85 -7.36 -4.78
CA THR A 8 12.06 -5.97 -5.22
C THR A 8 12.33 -4.99 -4.07
N TYR A 9 12.09 -5.41 -2.83
CA TYR A 9 12.11 -4.54 -1.65
C TYR A 9 13.45 -3.80 -1.46
N ASP A 10 14.56 -4.48 -1.65
CA ASP A 10 15.90 -3.89 -1.46
C ASP A 10 16.34 -3.05 -2.68
N CYS A 11 15.84 -3.42 -3.86
CA CYS A 11 16.15 -2.70 -5.10
C CYS A 11 15.34 -1.40 -5.25
N LEU A 12 14.23 -1.27 -4.54
CA LEU A 12 13.31 -0.15 -4.63
C LEU A 12 13.13 0.51 -3.25
N PRO A 13 14.06 1.37 -2.82
CA PRO A 13 13.99 2.00 -1.49
C PRO A 13 12.74 2.86 -1.28
N GLY A 14 12.16 3.39 -2.35
CA GLY A 14 10.89 4.14 -2.31
C GLY A 14 9.63 3.28 -2.28
N LEU A 15 9.75 1.95 -2.34
CA LEU A 15 8.60 1.05 -2.27
C LEU A 15 7.94 1.11 -0.89
N ILE A 16 6.67 1.51 -0.86
CA ILE A 16 5.82 1.52 0.33
C ILE A 16 4.64 0.60 0.06
N SER A 17 4.40 -0.34 0.96
CA SER A 17 3.27 -1.26 0.86
C SER A 17 2.25 -1.05 1.98
N GLY A 18 1.05 -1.58 1.82
CA GLY A 18 0.03 -1.47 2.85
C GLY A 18 -1.21 -2.29 2.58
N SER A 19 -2.13 -2.26 3.54
CA SER A 19 -3.42 -2.95 3.45
C SER A 19 -4.47 -2.27 4.33
N ASP A 20 -5.71 -2.52 3.99
CA ASP A 20 -6.92 -2.14 4.71
C ASP A 20 -7.34 -3.18 5.77
N ASP A 21 -6.38 -3.61 6.60
CA ASP A 21 -6.54 -4.63 7.65
C ASP A 21 -6.55 -6.10 7.13
N LEU A 22 -6.04 -6.33 5.94
CA LEU A 22 -5.97 -7.65 5.30
C LEU A 22 -4.53 -8.12 5.02
N THR A 23 -3.55 -7.61 5.75
CA THR A 23 -2.11 -7.79 5.52
C THR A 23 -1.72 -9.26 5.30
N GLY A 24 -2.15 -10.14 6.20
CA GLY A 24 -1.82 -11.56 6.12
C GLY A 24 -2.53 -12.29 4.98
N SER A 25 -3.72 -11.83 4.59
CA SER A 25 -4.55 -12.50 3.60
C SER A 25 -4.22 -12.09 2.16
N ASN A 26 -3.81 -10.83 1.94
CA ASN A 26 -3.49 -10.34 0.60
C ASN A 26 -1.99 -10.31 0.29
N GLY A 27 -1.13 -10.66 1.26
CA GLY A 27 0.30 -10.82 1.06
C GLY A 27 1.05 -9.53 0.72
N THR A 28 0.58 -8.40 1.23
CA THR A 28 1.23 -7.08 1.04
C THR A 28 2.29 -6.76 2.09
N GLY A 29 2.29 -7.48 3.22
CA GLY A 29 3.29 -7.33 4.28
C GLY A 29 4.51 -8.21 4.05
N LEU A 30 5.68 -7.67 4.36
CA LEU A 30 6.96 -8.40 4.37
C LEU A 30 7.47 -8.48 5.80
N ALA A 31 8.03 -9.64 6.18
CA ALA A 31 8.54 -9.88 7.55
C ALA A 31 9.63 -8.88 7.98
N ARG A 32 10.39 -8.35 7.01
CA ARG A 32 11.47 -7.37 7.23
C ARG A 32 11.04 -5.91 7.10
N SER A 33 9.78 -5.66 6.73
CA SER A 33 9.22 -4.31 6.65
C SER A 33 8.57 -3.94 7.97
N THR A 34 8.97 -2.81 8.54
CA THR A 34 8.33 -2.25 9.72
C THR A 34 7.17 -1.34 9.34
N ALA A 35 6.22 -1.19 10.27
CA ALA A 35 5.10 -0.27 10.08
C ALA A 35 5.59 1.18 10.16
N PHE A 36 5.09 2.01 9.26
CA PHE A 36 5.24 3.46 9.35
C PHE A 36 4.32 3.97 10.47
N THR A 37 4.92 4.54 11.50
CA THR A 37 4.20 5.03 12.69
C THR A 37 4.71 6.41 13.11
N ALA A 38 4.07 7.01 14.10
CA ALA A 38 4.55 8.25 14.69
C ALA A 38 5.97 8.10 15.31
N ASP A 39 6.27 6.93 15.82
CA ASP A 39 7.53 6.62 16.51
C ASP A 39 8.59 6.05 15.57
N ASP A 40 8.18 5.41 14.45
CA ASP A 40 9.07 4.87 13.41
C ASP A 40 8.63 5.38 12.02
N ARG A 41 9.23 6.46 11.60
CA ARG A 41 8.96 7.06 10.28
C ARG A 41 9.82 6.47 9.16
N ALA A 42 10.70 5.54 9.47
CA ALA A 42 11.48 4.80 8.48
C ALA A 42 10.72 3.54 8.00
N GLY A 43 9.65 3.16 8.67
CA GLY A 43 8.80 2.04 8.27
C GLY A 43 8.23 2.22 6.86
N ARG A 44 8.16 1.13 6.11
CA ARG A 44 7.66 1.13 4.72
C ARG A 44 6.36 0.33 4.56
N TYR A 45 5.65 0.11 5.65
CA TYR A 45 4.34 -0.55 5.63
C TYR A 45 3.26 0.32 6.28
N LEU A 46 2.17 0.54 5.57
CA LEU A 46 1.04 1.36 6.04
C LEU A 46 -0.15 0.48 6.40
N HIS A 47 -0.58 0.59 7.65
CA HIS A 47 -1.84 0.01 8.13
C HIS A 47 -2.98 1.02 7.94
N TYR A 48 -3.74 0.88 6.87
CA TYR A 48 -4.83 1.81 6.57
C TYR A 48 -6.08 1.59 7.41
N GLY A 49 -6.23 0.40 8.03
CA GLY A 49 -7.50 -0.04 8.59
C GLY A 49 -8.54 -0.27 7.49
N VAL A 50 -9.78 -0.52 7.86
CA VAL A 50 -10.87 -0.77 6.90
C VAL A 50 -11.29 0.55 6.24
N ARG A 51 -10.54 0.99 5.24
CA ARG A 51 -10.69 2.30 4.55
C ARG A 51 -10.24 2.22 3.09
N GLU A 52 -10.87 1.39 2.30
CA GLU A 52 -10.45 1.10 0.91
C GLU A 52 -10.36 2.36 0.05
N HIS A 53 -11.36 3.24 0.11
CA HIS A 53 -11.34 4.48 -0.68
C HIS A 53 -10.20 5.41 -0.24
N ALA A 54 -10.02 5.61 1.07
CA ALA A 54 -8.94 6.44 1.60
C ALA A 54 -7.56 5.84 1.30
N MET A 55 -7.41 4.52 1.37
CA MET A 55 -6.21 3.81 0.93
C MET A 55 -5.89 4.11 -0.54
N GLY A 56 -6.87 3.94 -1.42
CA GLY A 56 -6.71 4.25 -2.85
C GLY A 56 -6.35 5.72 -3.11
N ALA A 57 -7.01 6.65 -2.42
CA ALA A 57 -6.72 8.08 -2.54
C ALA A 57 -5.30 8.42 -2.05
N ALA A 58 -4.85 7.80 -0.95
CA ALA A 58 -3.50 7.97 -0.45
C ALA A 58 -2.45 7.46 -1.44
N LEU A 59 -2.69 6.30 -2.07
CA LEU A 59 -1.83 5.77 -3.13
C LEU A 59 -1.68 6.76 -4.30
N VAL A 60 -2.80 7.31 -4.78
CA VAL A 60 -2.79 8.32 -5.85
C VAL A 60 -1.99 9.55 -5.42
N GLY A 61 -2.24 10.06 -4.20
CA GLY A 61 -1.52 11.22 -3.68
C GLY A 61 -0.02 11.00 -3.56
N MET A 62 0.41 9.86 -3.02
CA MET A 62 1.82 9.51 -2.90
C MET A 62 2.51 9.35 -4.26
N ALA A 63 1.84 8.69 -5.22
CA ALA A 63 2.36 8.51 -6.57
C ALA A 63 2.52 9.85 -7.30
N LEU A 64 1.54 10.75 -7.20
CA LEU A 64 1.58 12.07 -7.82
C LEU A 64 2.61 12.99 -7.17
N HIS A 65 2.78 12.91 -5.85
CA HIS A 65 3.81 13.67 -5.14
C HIS A 65 5.22 13.27 -5.58
N GLY A 66 5.40 11.99 -5.88
CA GLY A 66 6.71 11.44 -6.25
C GLY A 66 7.57 11.08 -5.03
N GLY A 67 8.69 10.41 -5.30
CA GLY A 67 9.63 9.95 -4.27
C GLY A 67 9.24 8.62 -3.63
N THR A 68 8.00 8.14 -3.84
CA THR A 68 7.54 6.84 -3.36
C THR A 68 6.89 6.03 -4.48
N LEU A 69 6.97 4.71 -4.35
CA LEU A 69 6.27 3.76 -5.19
C LEU A 69 5.24 3.01 -4.32
N PRO A 70 4.01 3.52 -4.20
CA PRO A 70 3.03 2.96 -3.29
C PRO A 70 2.33 1.74 -3.90
N ILE A 71 2.18 0.69 -3.10
CA ILE A 71 1.42 -0.52 -3.41
C ILE A 71 0.52 -0.85 -2.25
N SER A 72 -0.72 -1.19 -2.52
CA SER A 72 -1.62 -1.70 -1.49
C SER A 72 -2.51 -2.81 -2.03
N GLY A 73 -3.08 -3.57 -1.13
CA GLY A 73 -3.98 -4.65 -1.45
C GLY A 73 -5.22 -4.67 -0.57
N THR A 74 -6.30 -5.09 -1.18
CA THR A 74 -7.55 -5.47 -0.53
C THR A 74 -8.12 -6.71 -1.21
N PHE A 75 -9.18 -7.30 -0.70
CA PHE A 75 -9.91 -8.33 -1.42
C PHE A 75 -10.63 -7.73 -2.63
N PHE A 76 -10.64 -8.47 -3.72
CA PHE A 76 -11.25 -8.00 -4.97
C PHE A 76 -12.70 -7.52 -4.80
N VAL A 77 -13.50 -8.20 -3.97
CA VAL A 77 -14.88 -7.81 -3.69
C VAL A 77 -14.98 -6.40 -3.08
N PHE A 78 -13.95 -5.93 -2.36
CA PHE A 78 -13.93 -4.59 -1.75
C PHE A 78 -13.46 -3.49 -2.70
N SER A 79 -13.08 -3.82 -3.95
CA SER A 79 -12.78 -2.83 -4.98
C SER A 79 -13.95 -1.91 -5.27
N ASP A 80 -15.18 -2.35 -5.03
CA ASP A 80 -16.38 -1.51 -5.15
C ASP A 80 -16.35 -0.27 -4.25
N TYR A 81 -15.73 -0.38 -3.07
CA TYR A 81 -15.56 0.77 -2.16
C TYR A 81 -14.48 1.76 -2.62
N MET A 82 -13.55 1.37 -3.51
CA MET A 82 -12.47 2.22 -4.01
C MET A 82 -12.63 2.63 -5.48
N ARG A 83 -13.74 2.36 -6.12
CA ARG A 83 -13.96 2.68 -7.55
C ARG A 83 -13.61 4.12 -7.93
N PRO A 84 -14.01 5.16 -7.15
CA PRO A 84 -13.65 6.53 -7.49
C PRO A 84 -12.13 6.78 -7.45
N SER A 85 -11.42 6.26 -6.47
CA SER A 85 -9.95 6.41 -6.38
C SER A 85 -9.22 5.62 -7.48
N ILE A 86 -9.69 4.41 -7.82
CA ILE A 86 -9.15 3.64 -8.96
C ILE A 86 -9.34 4.42 -10.26
N ARG A 87 -10.52 5.01 -10.47
CA ARG A 87 -10.78 5.84 -11.65
C ARG A 87 -9.81 7.01 -11.74
N LEU A 88 -9.55 7.71 -10.64
CA LEU A 88 -8.62 8.84 -10.61
C LEU A 88 -7.17 8.39 -10.89
N ALA A 89 -6.79 7.22 -10.40
CA ALA A 89 -5.47 6.66 -10.69
C ALA A 89 -5.27 6.33 -12.19
N ALA A 90 -6.36 6.07 -12.93
CA ALA A 90 -6.33 5.73 -14.36
C ALA A 90 -6.35 6.95 -15.29
N LEU A 91 -6.58 8.15 -14.78
CA LEU A 91 -6.59 9.39 -15.56
C LEU A 91 -5.20 9.99 -15.71
#